data_d5200eb23cec0131f045cb26f4ba6b74
#
_entry.id   d5200eb23cec0131f045cb26f4ba6b74
#
_cell.length_a   1.000
_cell.length_b   1.000
_cell.length_c   1.000
_cell.angle_alpha   90.00
_cell.angle_beta   90.00
_cell.angle_gamma   90.00
#
_symmetry.space_group_name_H-M   'P 1'
#
loop_
_entity.id
_entity.type
_entity.pdbx_description
1 polymer ?
#
loop_
_entity_poly.entity_id
_entity_poly.type
_entity_poly.pdbx_seq_one_letter_code
_entity_poly.pdbx_strand_id
1 'polypeptide(L)'
;LGAMLIFTTTVCAQERQASDPRNMGGGSCEANVYNCVDTPNPLPNPDTVWIGEMTWMDVRDALDAGKTTAIISTGGIEPNGPWLATGKHQYVLRANCDAIARKLGDALCAPIIKLVPEGSIEPQSGHMTSPGTMSAREETFRSVLIDVAHSLKMHGFENIIFIGDSGGNQGGQRAVAERLNAEWNDVVVAHVQEYYDYAGVTAYMASQGLVSKGNDGLHDDPVIALNMFYTDPRSVRYDERVAAGLATINGVSIADRVESLSLAREIVEFRANHTAEAIESAITGGGTVSGPERGVGTPGGRRGRGGRGARRPEQPAADPRTMGGGNCRDNEYNCSDTPNPLPATDSVWLEEMTWMDVRDALIAGKTTAIISTGGIEPNGPWLVTGKHNYVLRANCDAIARKLGNAVCAPIFELVPEGGIEPQSGHMRSPGTISLRQETFEAMLTDAAHSLKMHGFKNIIFIGDSGGNQSGMANVAEALSAQWG
;
A
#
# COMPACT_ATOMS: atom_id res chain seq x y z
N LEU A 1 67.85 29.15 21.47
CA LEU A 1 67.22 28.11 22.31
C LEU A 1 65.71 28.38 22.33
N GLY A 2 64.95 27.74 21.46
CA GLY A 2 63.50 27.79 21.44
C GLY A 2 62.95 26.53 22.11
N ALA A 3 62.17 26.70 23.17
CA ALA A 3 61.49 25.63 23.83
C ALA A 3 60.18 25.28 23.09
N MET A 4 60.09 24.08 22.57
CA MET A 4 58.93 23.53 21.92
C MET A 4 58.03 22.89 23.00
N LEU A 5 56.89 23.53 23.32
CA LEU A 5 55.88 22.95 24.19
C LEU A 5 55.09 21.94 23.39
N ILE A 6 55.19 20.64 23.73
CA ILE A 6 54.36 19.57 23.22
C ILE A 6 53.09 19.50 24.09
N PHE A 7 51.94 19.90 23.54
CA PHE A 7 50.63 19.65 24.14
C PHE A 7 50.22 18.22 23.81
N THR A 8 50.30 17.33 24.77
CA THR A 8 49.66 16.03 24.72
C THR A 8 48.18 16.22 25.04
N THR A 9 47.33 16.18 24.05
CA THR A 9 45.88 16.05 24.24
C THR A 9 45.57 14.60 24.64
N THR A 10 45.33 14.39 25.92
CA THR A 10 44.73 13.14 26.40
C THR A 10 43.30 13.10 25.90
N VAL A 11 43.03 12.33 24.86
CA VAL A 11 41.67 11.97 24.48
C VAL A 11 41.18 10.99 25.53
N CYS A 12 40.40 11.48 26.51
CA CYS A 12 39.60 10.61 27.37
C CYS A 12 38.66 9.83 26.43
N ALA A 13 38.97 8.56 26.21
CA ALA A 13 38.01 7.61 25.67
C ALA A 13 36.89 7.50 26.73
N GLN A 14 35.76 8.16 26.46
CA GLN A 14 34.56 7.98 27.22
C GLN A 14 34.15 6.51 27.01
N GLU A 15 34.37 5.66 28.03
CA GLU A 15 33.86 4.28 28.01
C GLU A 15 32.36 4.40 27.71
N ARG A 16 31.93 3.85 26.58
CA ARG A 16 30.51 3.74 26.28
C ARG A 16 29.93 2.86 27.38
N GLN A 17 29.15 3.46 28.28
CA GLN A 17 28.37 2.76 29.27
C GLN A 17 27.58 1.66 28.57
N ALA A 18 27.70 0.42 29.02
CA ALA A 18 26.96 -0.69 28.43
C ALA A 18 25.47 -0.34 28.46
N SER A 19 24.82 -0.44 27.31
CA SER A 19 23.39 -0.15 27.23
C SER A 19 22.61 -1.12 28.11
N ASP A 20 21.62 -0.61 28.84
CA ASP A 20 20.68 -1.45 29.59
C ASP A 20 20.07 -2.49 28.62
N PRO A 21 20.16 -3.80 28.96
CA PRO A 21 19.60 -4.85 28.08
C PRO A 21 18.08 -4.75 27.90
N ARG A 22 17.37 -3.97 28.73
CA ARG A 22 15.95 -3.69 28.62
C ARG A 22 15.65 -2.52 27.66
N ASN A 23 16.68 -1.86 27.12
CA ASN A 23 16.47 -0.76 26.18
C ASN A 23 15.85 -1.25 24.88
N MET A 24 14.84 -0.52 24.44
CA MET A 24 14.12 -0.73 23.21
C MET A 24 14.27 0.49 22.28
N GLY A 25 14.33 0.23 20.98
CA GLY A 25 14.38 1.27 19.96
C GLY A 25 15.51 2.27 20.14
N GLY A 26 15.20 3.53 20.03
CA GLY A 26 16.17 4.64 20.17
C GLY A 26 16.33 5.15 21.60
N GLY A 27 15.56 4.65 22.56
CA GLY A 27 15.54 5.12 23.93
C GLY A 27 16.40 4.31 24.88
N SER A 28 16.86 4.96 25.96
CA SER A 28 17.52 4.30 27.09
C SER A 28 16.54 4.12 28.23
N CYS A 29 16.44 2.89 28.72
CA CYS A 29 15.64 2.53 29.90
C CYS A 29 16.10 3.31 31.16
N GLU A 30 17.39 3.60 31.30
CA GLU A 30 17.92 4.42 32.39
C GLU A 30 17.44 5.88 32.32
N ALA A 31 17.31 6.40 31.09
CA ALA A 31 16.89 7.78 30.88
C ALA A 31 15.37 7.97 31.01
N ASN A 32 14.58 6.98 30.62
CA ASN A 32 13.13 7.03 30.71
C ASN A 32 12.55 5.62 30.84
N VAL A 33 11.81 5.40 31.94
CA VAL A 33 11.16 4.11 32.23
C VAL A 33 10.26 3.60 31.08
N TYR A 34 9.67 4.48 30.31
CA TYR A 34 8.84 4.11 29.15
C TYR A 34 9.64 3.62 27.93
N ASN A 35 10.95 3.57 28.01
CA ASN A 35 11.78 2.86 27.05
C ASN A 35 12.08 1.42 27.49
N CYS A 36 11.67 1.03 28.69
CA CYS A 36 11.90 -0.31 29.22
C CYS A 36 10.82 -1.28 28.75
N VAL A 37 11.25 -2.46 28.32
CA VAL A 37 10.37 -3.51 27.81
C VAL A 37 9.36 -4.00 28.87
N ASP A 38 9.73 -3.96 30.15
CA ASP A 38 8.96 -4.43 31.29
C ASP A 38 8.08 -3.36 31.96
N THR A 39 8.11 -2.12 31.49
CA THR A 39 7.25 -1.06 32.02
C THR A 39 5.80 -1.27 31.58
N PRO A 40 4.83 -1.26 32.52
CA PRO A 40 3.42 -1.34 32.15
C PRO A 40 3.00 -0.19 31.24
N ASN A 41 2.11 -0.50 30.29
CA ASN A 41 1.50 0.53 29.44
C ASN A 41 0.66 1.48 30.31
N PRO A 42 0.91 2.81 30.27
CA PRO A 42 0.18 3.76 31.10
C PRO A 42 -1.24 4.06 30.57
N LEU A 43 -1.55 3.64 29.35
CA LEU A 43 -2.84 3.85 28.71
C LEU A 43 -3.56 2.52 28.48
N PRO A 44 -4.90 2.51 28.43
CA PRO A 44 -5.66 1.35 27.98
C PRO A 44 -5.36 1.09 26.48
N ASN A 45 -5.40 -0.18 26.09
CA ASN A 45 -5.22 -0.57 24.70
C ASN A 45 -6.26 0.12 23.79
N PRO A 46 -5.87 0.67 22.65
CA PRO A 46 -6.78 1.32 21.72
C PRO A 46 -7.67 0.27 21.02
N ASP A 47 -8.87 0.70 20.61
CA ASP A 47 -9.75 -0.12 19.77
C ASP A 47 -9.33 -0.02 18.30
N THR A 48 -8.14 -0.51 17.98
CA THR A 48 -7.64 -0.66 16.60
C THR A 48 -6.90 -1.98 16.43
N VAL A 49 -6.86 -2.46 15.20
CA VAL A 49 -6.05 -3.62 14.80
C VAL A 49 -4.89 -3.21 13.88
N TRP A 50 -4.71 -1.92 13.64
CA TRP A 50 -3.68 -1.39 12.75
C TRP A 50 -2.41 -1.04 13.54
N ILE A 51 -1.31 -1.70 13.21
CA ILE A 51 0.01 -1.47 13.86
C ILE A 51 0.39 0.01 13.83
N GLY A 52 0.21 0.70 12.70
CA GLY A 52 0.52 2.13 12.56
C GLY A 52 -0.35 3.07 13.43
N GLU A 53 -1.42 2.59 14.05
CA GLU A 53 -2.32 3.33 14.95
C GLU A 53 -2.15 2.94 16.41
N MET A 54 -1.21 2.04 16.72
CA MET A 54 -0.85 1.59 18.04
C MET A 54 0.45 2.25 18.49
N THR A 55 0.62 2.45 19.80
CA THR A 55 1.95 2.70 20.36
C THR A 55 2.78 1.41 20.36
N TRP A 56 4.09 1.49 20.51
CA TRP A 56 4.91 0.30 20.58
C TRP A 56 4.53 -0.59 21.80
N MET A 57 4.06 0.02 22.91
CA MET A 57 3.58 -0.71 24.08
C MET A 57 2.27 -1.44 23.80
N ASP A 58 1.37 -0.84 23.02
CA ASP A 58 0.13 -1.52 22.60
C ASP A 58 0.42 -2.74 21.75
N VAL A 59 1.40 -2.65 20.83
CA VAL A 59 1.80 -3.79 20.00
C VAL A 59 2.45 -4.88 20.85
N ARG A 60 3.34 -4.52 21.79
CA ARG A 60 3.91 -5.46 22.78
C ARG A 60 2.81 -6.19 23.54
N ASP A 61 1.89 -5.43 24.13
CA ASP A 61 0.80 -5.99 24.95
C ASP A 61 -0.15 -6.86 24.12
N ALA A 62 -0.35 -6.51 22.83
CA ALA A 62 -1.14 -7.32 21.92
C ALA A 62 -0.46 -8.67 21.61
N LEU A 63 0.86 -8.66 21.38
CA LEU A 63 1.64 -9.90 21.18
C LEU A 63 1.63 -10.76 22.45
N ASP A 64 1.83 -10.17 23.62
CA ASP A 64 1.76 -10.84 24.92
C ASP A 64 0.36 -11.43 25.19
N ALA A 65 -0.68 -10.81 24.65
CA ALA A 65 -2.06 -11.32 24.70
C ALA A 65 -2.38 -12.38 23.63
N GLY A 66 -1.40 -12.80 22.83
CA GLY A 66 -1.54 -13.86 21.84
C GLY A 66 -1.96 -13.39 20.43
N LYS A 67 -1.85 -12.09 20.12
CA LYS A 67 -2.07 -11.61 18.74
C LYS A 67 -0.81 -11.82 17.92
N THR A 68 -0.62 -13.05 17.44
CA THR A 68 0.61 -13.48 16.75
C THR A 68 0.45 -13.61 15.23
N THR A 69 -0.71 -13.23 14.67
CA THR A 69 -0.96 -13.20 13.24
C THR A 69 -0.81 -11.77 12.69
N ALA A 70 0.04 -11.57 11.69
CA ALA A 70 0.19 -10.29 10.99
C ALA A 70 -0.39 -10.39 9.56
N ILE A 71 -1.25 -9.45 9.19
CA ILE A 71 -1.81 -9.36 7.85
C ILE A 71 -1.09 -8.23 7.10
N ILE A 72 -0.41 -8.57 6.01
CA ILE A 72 0.25 -7.65 5.09
C ILE A 72 -0.65 -7.48 3.87
N SER A 73 -1.24 -6.29 3.74
CA SER A 73 -2.14 -5.93 2.65
C SER A 73 -1.39 -5.22 1.53
N THR A 74 -1.62 -5.61 0.26
CA THR A 74 -1.04 -4.94 -0.90
C THR A 74 -2.12 -4.37 -1.80
N GLY A 75 -2.06 -3.09 -2.04
CA GLY A 75 -2.98 -2.36 -2.89
C GLY A 75 -2.34 -1.99 -4.23
N GLY A 76 -2.56 -0.78 -4.67
CA GLY A 76 -1.99 -0.21 -5.88
C GLY A 76 -2.58 1.17 -6.17
N ILE A 77 -1.93 1.88 -7.07
CA ILE A 77 -2.39 3.18 -7.60
C ILE A 77 -2.60 2.99 -9.10
N GLU A 78 -3.85 2.94 -9.52
CA GLU A 78 -4.21 2.61 -10.91
C GLU A 78 -5.43 3.41 -11.39
N PRO A 79 -5.70 3.47 -12.72
CA PRO A 79 -6.87 4.13 -13.26
C PRO A 79 -8.13 3.29 -13.02
N ASN A 80 -9.20 3.93 -12.56
CA ASN A 80 -10.47 3.29 -12.25
C ASN A 80 -11.65 4.09 -12.84
N GLY A 81 -11.53 4.53 -14.08
CA GLY A 81 -12.50 5.41 -14.72
C GLY A 81 -12.55 6.80 -14.08
N PRO A 82 -13.59 7.59 -14.39
CA PRO A 82 -13.76 8.94 -13.86
C PRO A 82 -14.41 8.99 -12.46
N TRP A 83 -14.78 7.82 -11.92
CA TRP A 83 -15.64 7.74 -10.76
C TRP A 83 -14.91 7.37 -9.47
N LEU A 84 -13.88 6.53 -9.58
CA LEU A 84 -13.16 6.00 -8.44
C LEU A 84 -11.76 6.63 -8.33
N ALA A 85 -11.34 6.88 -7.11
CA ALA A 85 -9.99 7.34 -6.81
C ALA A 85 -8.93 6.33 -7.29
N THR A 86 -7.77 6.84 -7.73
CA THR A 86 -6.67 5.95 -8.18
C THR A 86 -6.18 5.02 -7.07
N GLY A 87 -6.31 5.44 -5.80
CA GLY A 87 -6.00 4.64 -4.62
C GLY A 87 -7.09 3.64 -4.21
N LYS A 88 -7.98 3.23 -5.12
CA LYS A 88 -9.10 2.30 -4.90
C LYS A 88 -8.80 1.19 -3.92
N HIS A 89 -7.71 0.47 -4.14
CA HIS A 89 -7.33 -0.70 -3.37
C HIS A 89 -7.10 -0.42 -1.88
N GLN A 90 -6.61 0.77 -1.55
CA GLN A 90 -6.33 1.14 -0.16
C GLN A 90 -7.62 1.32 0.64
N TYR A 91 -8.65 1.90 0.02
CA TYR A 91 -9.97 2.04 0.66
C TYR A 91 -10.61 0.67 0.86
N VAL A 92 -10.53 -0.20 -0.13
CA VAL A 92 -11.02 -1.58 -0.04
C VAL A 92 -10.29 -2.35 1.06
N LEU A 93 -8.96 -2.33 1.07
CA LEU A 93 -8.13 -3.06 2.04
C LEU A 93 -8.27 -2.52 3.46
N ARG A 94 -8.46 -1.20 3.62
CA ARG A 94 -8.64 -0.59 4.93
C ARG A 94 -9.83 -1.19 5.69
N ALA A 95 -10.98 -1.31 5.03
CA ALA A 95 -12.16 -1.90 5.63
C ALA A 95 -12.02 -3.42 5.84
N ASN A 96 -11.51 -4.12 4.82
CA ASN A 96 -11.46 -5.58 4.87
C ASN A 96 -10.39 -6.11 5.82
N CYS A 97 -9.17 -5.53 5.87
CA CYS A 97 -8.16 -5.98 6.83
C CYS A 97 -8.63 -5.78 8.27
N ASP A 98 -9.25 -4.63 8.57
CA ASP A 98 -9.84 -4.38 9.90
C ASP A 98 -10.86 -5.46 10.27
N ALA A 99 -11.83 -5.74 9.38
CA ALA A 99 -12.86 -6.72 9.61
C ALA A 99 -12.31 -8.16 9.73
N ILE A 100 -11.33 -8.53 8.89
CA ILE A 100 -10.66 -9.83 8.94
C ILE A 100 -9.90 -10.00 10.27
N ALA A 101 -9.09 -9.02 10.65
CA ALA A 101 -8.29 -9.10 11.88
C ALA A 101 -9.15 -9.17 13.14
N ARG A 102 -10.25 -8.40 13.17
CA ARG A 102 -11.23 -8.47 14.28
C ARG A 102 -11.93 -9.83 14.34
N LYS A 103 -12.23 -10.43 13.20
CA LYS A 103 -12.88 -11.74 13.13
C LYS A 103 -11.96 -12.86 13.56
N LEU A 104 -10.70 -12.85 13.16
CA LEU A 104 -9.67 -13.80 13.62
C LEU A 104 -9.42 -13.66 15.13
N GLY A 105 -9.44 -12.45 15.66
CA GLY A 105 -9.25 -12.16 17.08
C GLY A 105 -7.78 -12.11 17.52
N ASP A 106 -6.91 -12.85 16.86
CA ASP A 106 -5.45 -12.94 17.11
C ASP A 106 -4.58 -12.19 16.10
N ALA A 107 -5.19 -11.36 15.24
CA ALA A 107 -4.49 -10.73 14.13
C ALA A 107 -4.34 -9.21 14.29
N LEU A 108 -3.27 -8.66 13.68
CA LEU A 108 -3.03 -7.23 13.47
C LEU A 108 -2.77 -6.95 11.99
N CYS A 109 -3.16 -5.75 11.53
CA CYS A 109 -2.90 -5.26 10.18
C CYS A 109 -1.62 -4.43 10.15
N ALA A 110 -0.66 -4.82 9.30
CA ALA A 110 0.46 -3.97 8.91
C ALA A 110 -0.01 -2.81 8.02
N PRO A 111 0.77 -1.73 7.87
CA PRO A 111 0.47 -0.68 6.89
C PRO A 111 0.27 -1.24 5.48
N ILE A 112 -0.66 -0.65 4.73
CA ILE A 112 -0.96 -1.11 3.37
C ILE A 112 0.20 -0.75 2.44
N ILE A 113 0.76 -1.73 1.74
CA ILE A 113 1.77 -1.51 0.71
C ILE A 113 1.08 -0.95 -0.54
N LYS A 114 1.35 0.31 -0.85
CA LYS A 114 0.65 1.08 -1.89
C LYS A 114 1.35 1.06 -3.25
N LEU A 115 2.66 0.78 -3.27
CA LEU A 115 3.44 0.69 -4.50
C LEU A 115 3.67 -0.78 -4.87
N VAL A 116 3.02 -1.21 -5.91
CA VAL A 116 2.95 -2.61 -6.38
C VAL A 116 3.05 -2.65 -7.91
N PRO A 117 3.23 -3.83 -8.55
CA PRO A 117 3.26 -3.92 -10.01
C PRO A 117 1.90 -3.62 -10.64
N GLU A 118 1.77 -2.46 -11.29
CA GLU A 118 0.59 -2.02 -12.06
C GLU A 118 0.84 -1.92 -13.57
N GLY A 119 1.99 -2.35 -14.01
CA GLY A 119 2.43 -2.35 -15.40
C GLY A 119 3.91 -2.00 -15.52
N SER A 120 4.46 -2.12 -16.75
CA SER A 120 5.84 -1.69 -17.00
C SER A 120 5.95 -0.17 -16.96
N ILE A 121 6.96 0.32 -16.24
CA ILE A 121 7.23 1.76 -16.12
C ILE A 121 7.82 2.29 -17.43
N GLU A 122 8.82 1.59 -17.99
CA GLU A 122 9.46 1.98 -19.23
C GLU A 122 9.89 0.73 -20.05
N PRO A 123 9.39 0.54 -21.28
CA PRO A 123 8.31 1.30 -21.90
C PRO A 123 7.00 1.11 -21.14
N GLN A 124 6.15 2.15 -21.10
CA GLN A 124 4.88 2.10 -20.40
C GLN A 124 3.97 1.01 -20.96
N SER A 125 3.37 0.22 -20.07
CA SER A 125 2.35 -0.77 -20.42
C SER A 125 1.38 -1.00 -19.27
N GLY A 126 0.25 -1.66 -19.55
CA GLY A 126 -0.79 -1.88 -18.53
C GLY A 126 -1.32 -0.54 -18.01
N HIS A 127 -1.59 -0.47 -16.72
CA HIS A 127 -2.14 0.73 -16.09
C HIS A 127 -1.20 1.95 -16.15
N MET A 128 0.11 1.71 -16.33
CA MET A 128 1.10 2.79 -16.50
C MET A 128 0.87 3.65 -17.73
N THR A 129 -0.02 3.30 -18.64
CA THR A 129 -0.42 4.16 -19.75
C THR A 129 -1.40 5.28 -19.34
N SER A 130 -1.95 5.24 -18.14
CA SER A 130 -2.86 6.25 -17.59
C SER A 130 -2.19 7.15 -16.57
N PRO A 131 -2.37 8.49 -16.64
CA PRO A 131 -1.84 9.42 -15.66
C PRO A 131 -2.24 9.09 -14.22
N GLY A 132 -1.29 9.26 -13.31
CA GLY A 132 -1.50 9.02 -11.89
C GLY A 132 -1.22 7.60 -11.41
N THR A 133 -1.05 6.64 -12.33
CA THR A 133 -0.62 5.29 -11.95
C THR A 133 0.80 5.30 -11.40
N MET A 134 1.03 4.55 -10.34
CA MET A 134 2.36 4.32 -9.80
C MET A 134 2.64 2.82 -9.75
N SER A 135 3.77 2.39 -10.26
CA SER A 135 4.12 0.97 -10.38
C SER A 135 5.49 0.68 -9.77
N ALA A 136 5.61 -0.47 -9.13
CA ALA A 136 6.89 -1.06 -8.76
C ALA A 136 7.31 -2.12 -9.77
N ARG A 137 8.62 -2.30 -9.94
CA ARG A 137 9.15 -3.49 -10.57
C ARG A 137 8.89 -4.70 -9.67
N GLU A 138 8.73 -5.86 -10.27
CA GLU A 138 8.43 -7.10 -9.52
C GLU A 138 9.49 -7.42 -8.45
N GLU A 139 10.79 -7.19 -8.76
CA GLU A 139 11.88 -7.39 -7.81
C GLU A 139 11.81 -6.41 -6.63
N THR A 140 11.45 -5.15 -6.87
CA THR A 140 11.26 -4.14 -5.82
C THR A 140 10.10 -4.55 -4.90
N PHE A 141 8.97 -4.92 -5.49
CA PHE A 141 7.79 -5.36 -4.75
C PHE A 141 8.08 -6.56 -3.85
N ARG A 142 8.74 -7.60 -4.39
CA ARG A 142 9.12 -8.77 -3.60
C ARG A 142 10.08 -8.43 -2.47
N SER A 143 11.04 -7.52 -2.71
CA SER A 143 11.97 -7.08 -1.67
C SER A 143 11.27 -6.37 -0.53
N VAL A 144 10.27 -5.51 -0.83
CA VAL A 144 9.43 -4.87 0.20
C VAL A 144 8.66 -5.91 1.00
N LEU A 145 8.03 -6.89 0.35
CA LEU A 145 7.30 -7.97 1.05
C LEU A 145 8.20 -8.77 1.99
N ILE A 146 9.41 -9.10 1.55
CA ILE A 146 10.39 -9.84 2.35
C ILE A 146 10.81 -9.04 3.58
N ASP A 147 11.15 -7.76 3.41
CA ASP A 147 11.62 -6.91 4.50
C ASP A 147 10.52 -6.69 5.55
N VAL A 148 9.28 -6.48 5.11
CA VAL A 148 8.11 -6.34 6.00
C VAL A 148 7.85 -7.64 6.76
N ALA A 149 7.85 -8.77 6.08
CA ALA A 149 7.66 -10.09 6.70
C ALA A 149 8.76 -10.40 7.73
N HIS A 150 10.03 -10.10 7.39
CA HIS A 150 11.15 -10.23 8.32
C HIS A 150 10.98 -9.35 9.55
N SER A 151 10.61 -8.08 9.37
CA SER A 151 10.39 -7.17 10.50
C SER A 151 9.34 -7.71 11.47
N LEU A 152 8.23 -8.20 10.96
CA LEU A 152 7.14 -8.77 11.76
C LEU A 152 7.57 -10.07 12.47
N LYS A 153 8.27 -10.98 11.75
CA LYS A 153 8.86 -12.18 12.36
C LYS A 153 9.78 -11.84 13.53
N MET A 154 10.66 -10.85 13.36
CA MET A 154 11.60 -10.44 14.40
C MET A 154 10.93 -9.86 15.64
N HIS A 155 9.67 -9.45 15.56
CA HIS A 155 8.86 -9.01 16.70
C HIS A 155 8.00 -10.10 17.32
N GLY A 156 8.06 -11.35 16.81
CA GLY A 156 7.36 -12.49 17.40
C GLY A 156 6.01 -12.82 16.78
N PHE A 157 5.70 -12.28 15.58
CA PHE A 157 4.58 -12.78 14.81
C PHE A 157 4.89 -14.19 14.28
N GLU A 158 3.99 -15.11 14.54
CA GLU A 158 4.12 -16.54 14.18
C GLU A 158 3.44 -16.87 12.83
N ASN A 159 2.47 -16.04 12.43
CA ASN A 159 1.76 -16.19 11.17
C ASN A 159 1.83 -14.87 10.40
N ILE A 160 2.32 -14.93 9.16
CA ILE A 160 2.44 -13.77 8.27
C ILE A 160 1.60 -14.02 7.03
N ILE A 161 0.55 -13.23 6.86
CA ILE A 161 -0.49 -13.46 5.86
C ILE A 161 -0.44 -12.33 4.83
N PHE A 162 -0.26 -12.69 3.56
CA PHE A 162 -0.39 -11.76 2.45
C PHE A 162 -1.79 -11.81 1.87
N ILE A 163 -2.43 -10.64 1.75
CA ILE A 163 -3.66 -10.41 1.00
C ILE A 163 -3.42 -9.32 -0.03
N GLY A 164 -3.93 -9.49 -1.24
CA GLY A 164 -3.73 -8.54 -2.34
C GLY A 164 -5.03 -8.22 -3.07
N ASP A 165 -5.31 -6.94 -3.28
CA ASP A 165 -6.54 -6.48 -3.92
C ASP A 165 -6.39 -6.24 -5.43
N SER A 166 -5.18 -6.36 -5.99
CA SER A 166 -4.89 -6.28 -7.44
C SER A 166 -4.41 -7.63 -7.99
N GLY A 167 -4.79 -7.93 -9.24
CA GLY A 167 -4.34 -9.15 -9.93
C GLY A 167 -2.83 -9.23 -10.12
N GLY A 168 -2.17 -8.07 -10.29
CA GLY A 168 -0.71 -7.96 -10.43
C GLY A 168 0.08 -8.39 -9.19
N ASN A 169 -0.54 -8.33 -8.01
CA ASN A 169 0.13 -8.60 -6.73
C ASN A 169 0.22 -10.10 -6.42
N GLN A 170 -0.70 -10.92 -6.95
CA GLN A 170 -0.89 -12.31 -6.54
C GLN A 170 0.35 -13.17 -6.76
N GLY A 171 1.02 -13.01 -7.89
CA GLY A 171 2.22 -13.78 -8.25
C GLY A 171 3.40 -13.48 -7.33
N GLY A 172 3.65 -12.21 -7.04
CA GLY A 172 4.72 -11.77 -6.16
C GLY A 172 4.53 -12.22 -4.72
N GLN A 173 3.32 -12.06 -4.17
CA GLN A 173 2.98 -12.52 -2.83
C GLN A 173 3.16 -14.02 -2.67
N ARG A 174 2.65 -14.82 -3.63
CA ARG A 174 2.82 -16.29 -3.63
C ARG A 174 4.29 -16.68 -3.63
N ALA A 175 5.07 -16.11 -4.54
CA ALA A 175 6.48 -16.43 -4.66
C ALA A 175 7.29 -16.08 -3.39
N VAL A 176 6.94 -14.98 -2.71
CA VAL A 176 7.56 -14.61 -1.43
C VAL A 176 7.12 -15.56 -0.32
N ALA A 177 5.83 -15.91 -0.23
CA ALA A 177 5.35 -16.86 0.77
C ALA A 177 6.03 -18.23 0.63
N GLU A 178 6.10 -18.77 -0.59
CA GLU A 178 6.79 -20.02 -0.88
C GLU A 178 8.28 -19.98 -0.49
N ARG A 179 8.96 -18.88 -0.82
CA ARG A 179 10.36 -18.68 -0.47
C ARG A 179 10.57 -18.64 1.03
N LEU A 180 9.80 -17.82 1.75
CA LEU A 180 9.98 -17.63 3.19
C LEU A 180 9.61 -18.89 3.99
N ASN A 181 8.60 -19.66 3.58
CA ASN A 181 8.30 -20.96 4.18
C ASN A 181 9.42 -22.01 3.94
N ALA A 182 10.15 -21.90 2.84
CA ALA A 182 11.31 -22.76 2.61
C ALA A 182 12.54 -22.37 3.45
N GLU A 183 12.64 -21.09 3.81
CA GLU A 183 13.73 -20.53 4.63
C GLU A 183 13.45 -20.60 6.13
N TRP A 184 12.19 -20.48 6.55
CA TRP A 184 11.77 -20.40 7.95
C TRP A 184 11.03 -21.67 8.39
N ASN A 185 11.39 -22.18 9.57
CA ASN A 185 10.76 -23.38 10.15
C ASN A 185 9.85 -23.07 11.35
N ASP A 186 9.83 -21.79 11.76
CA ASP A 186 9.24 -21.32 13.00
C ASP A 186 8.08 -20.33 12.79
N VAL A 187 7.81 -19.94 11.55
CA VAL A 187 6.76 -19.00 11.16
C VAL A 187 6.01 -19.54 9.94
N VAL A 188 4.70 -19.46 9.94
CA VAL A 188 3.87 -19.74 8.78
C VAL A 188 3.73 -18.49 7.92
N VAL A 189 4.07 -18.57 6.64
CA VAL A 189 3.85 -17.48 5.68
C VAL A 189 2.87 -17.95 4.62
N ALA A 190 1.75 -17.26 4.47
CA ALA A 190 0.71 -17.64 3.52
C ALA A 190 0.31 -16.49 2.60
N HIS A 191 0.08 -16.81 1.34
CA HIS A 191 -0.65 -15.94 0.42
C HIS A 191 -2.07 -16.47 0.30
N VAL A 192 -3.05 -15.65 0.71
CA VAL A 192 -4.48 -16.02 0.72
C VAL A 192 -5.15 -15.45 -0.51
N GLN A 193 -5.20 -16.26 -1.56
CA GLN A 193 -5.78 -15.87 -2.86
C GLN A 193 -7.30 -15.69 -2.78
N GLU A 194 -7.96 -16.36 -1.84
CA GLU A 194 -9.41 -16.28 -1.60
C GLU A 194 -9.87 -14.85 -1.31
N TYR A 195 -9.00 -14.01 -0.77
CA TYR A 195 -9.28 -12.58 -0.61
C TYR A 195 -9.60 -11.89 -1.95
N TYR A 196 -8.96 -12.29 -3.05
CA TYR A 196 -9.15 -11.71 -4.39
C TYR A 196 -10.30 -12.34 -5.17
N ASP A 197 -11.17 -13.15 -4.55
CA ASP A 197 -12.33 -13.77 -5.22
C ASP A 197 -13.52 -12.80 -5.41
N TYR A 198 -13.33 -11.80 -6.24
CA TYR A 198 -14.42 -10.86 -6.61
C TYR A 198 -15.61 -11.56 -7.27
N ALA A 199 -15.40 -12.69 -7.96
CA ALA A 199 -16.49 -13.45 -8.55
C ALA A 199 -17.40 -14.05 -7.48
N GLY A 200 -16.82 -14.57 -6.41
CA GLY A 200 -17.58 -15.08 -5.25
C GLY A 200 -18.34 -13.98 -4.54
N VAL A 201 -17.72 -12.82 -4.32
CA VAL A 201 -18.39 -11.66 -3.72
C VAL A 201 -19.56 -11.19 -4.58
N THR A 202 -19.36 -11.06 -5.90
CA THR A 202 -20.43 -10.66 -6.84
C THR A 202 -21.57 -11.67 -6.86
N ALA A 203 -21.27 -12.96 -6.85
CA ALA A 203 -22.30 -14.01 -6.80
C ALA A 203 -23.10 -13.97 -5.50
N TYR A 204 -22.44 -13.76 -4.37
CA TYR A 204 -23.11 -13.59 -3.07
C TYR A 204 -24.02 -12.37 -3.10
N MET A 205 -23.54 -11.21 -3.51
CA MET A 205 -24.33 -9.97 -3.56
C MET A 205 -25.50 -10.07 -4.54
N ALA A 206 -25.33 -10.80 -5.66
CA ALA A 206 -26.43 -11.08 -6.57
C ALA A 206 -27.53 -11.91 -5.91
N SER A 207 -27.19 -12.85 -5.02
CA SER A 207 -28.15 -13.61 -4.22
C SER A 207 -28.91 -12.74 -3.20
N GLN A 208 -28.33 -11.61 -2.79
CA GLN A 208 -28.97 -10.61 -1.93
C GLN A 208 -29.74 -9.53 -2.73
N GLY A 209 -29.85 -9.68 -4.06
CA GLY A 209 -30.59 -8.78 -4.92
C GLY A 209 -29.76 -7.68 -5.60
N LEU A 210 -28.47 -7.57 -5.34
CA LEU A 210 -27.57 -6.63 -6.01
C LEU A 210 -27.05 -7.23 -7.33
N VAL A 211 -27.84 -7.09 -8.38
CA VAL A 211 -27.51 -7.67 -9.69
C VAL A 211 -26.91 -6.62 -10.62
N SER A 212 -25.62 -6.71 -10.89
CA SER A 212 -24.94 -5.90 -11.90
C SER A 212 -25.35 -6.32 -13.33
N LYS A 213 -25.63 -5.33 -14.18
CA LYS A 213 -26.05 -5.55 -15.58
C LYS A 213 -24.89 -5.24 -16.54
N GLY A 214 -23.84 -6.03 -16.48
CA GLY A 214 -22.70 -5.90 -17.37
C GLY A 214 -21.43 -5.37 -16.66
N ASN A 215 -20.46 -4.97 -17.48
CA ASN A 215 -19.20 -4.38 -17.05
C ASN A 215 -18.87 -3.27 -18.06
N ASP A 216 -18.67 -2.06 -17.60
CA ASP A 216 -18.36 -0.89 -18.44
C ASP A 216 -16.87 -0.76 -18.79
N GLY A 217 -16.02 -1.64 -18.25
CA GLY A 217 -14.58 -1.65 -18.51
C GLY A 217 -13.81 -0.53 -17.80
N LEU A 218 -14.42 0.10 -16.78
CA LEU A 218 -13.83 1.22 -16.06
C LEU A 218 -13.31 0.85 -14.65
N HIS A 219 -13.36 -0.43 -14.26
CA HIS A 219 -13.18 -0.90 -12.89
C HIS A 219 -14.23 -0.33 -11.90
N ASP A 220 -15.25 0.39 -12.39
CA ASP A 220 -16.37 0.88 -11.60
C ASP A 220 -17.44 -0.23 -11.51
N ASP A 221 -17.28 -1.09 -10.52
CA ASP A 221 -18.19 -2.19 -10.22
C ASP A 221 -18.96 -1.89 -8.92
N PRO A 222 -20.25 -2.23 -8.80
CA PRO A 222 -21.03 -1.94 -7.60
C PRO A 222 -20.42 -2.50 -6.32
N VAL A 223 -19.85 -3.71 -6.37
CA VAL A 223 -19.22 -4.35 -5.21
C VAL A 223 -17.97 -3.57 -4.79
N ILE A 224 -17.13 -3.18 -5.75
CA ILE A 224 -15.91 -2.40 -5.49
C ILE A 224 -16.28 -1.01 -4.97
N ALA A 225 -17.16 -0.30 -5.69
CA ALA A 225 -17.56 1.06 -5.32
C ALA A 225 -18.20 1.13 -3.92
N LEU A 226 -19.08 0.16 -3.58
CA LEU A 226 -19.69 0.09 -2.26
C LEU A 226 -18.67 -0.25 -1.17
N ASN A 227 -17.69 -1.14 -1.44
CA ASN A 227 -16.63 -1.42 -0.49
C ASN A 227 -15.75 -0.19 -0.22
N MET A 228 -15.41 0.60 -1.25
CA MET A 228 -14.71 1.88 -1.09
C MET A 228 -15.55 2.91 -0.32
N PHE A 229 -16.83 3.00 -0.68
CA PHE A 229 -17.81 3.89 -0.03
C PHE A 229 -17.89 3.64 1.49
N TYR A 230 -17.79 2.38 1.91
CA TYR A 230 -17.78 2.02 3.33
C TYR A 230 -16.64 2.70 4.10
N THR A 231 -15.48 2.77 3.49
CA THR A 231 -14.29 3.41 4.08
C THR A 231 -14.35 4.93 3.99
N ASP A 232 -14.62 5.46 2.79
CA ASP A 232 -14.75 6.90 2.55
C ASP A 232 -15.60 7.17 1.30
N PRO A 233 -16.80 7.76 1.45
CA PRO A 233 -17.66 8.10 0.33
C PRO A 233 -17.02 9.01 -0.74
N ARG A 234 -16.01 9.83 -0.35
CA ARG A 234 -15.28 10.70 -1.29
C ARG A 234 -14.45 9.90 -2.29
N SER A 235 -14.01 8.68 -1.92
CA SER A 235 -13.21 7.82 -2.79
C SER A 235 -13.95 7.37 -4.06
N VAL A 236 -15.29 7.41 -4.03
CA VAL A 236 -16.18 7.10 -5.15
C VAL A 236 -16.91 8.34 -5.69
N ARG A 237 -16.46 9.54 -5.35
CA ARG A 237 -17.05 10.82 -5.75
C ARG A 237 -18.57 10.85 -5.50
N TYR A 238 -18.98 10.31 -4.35
CA TYR A 238 -20.39 10.01 -4.07
C TYR A 238 -21.32 11.24 -4.21
N ASP A 239 -21.00 12.33 -3.53
CA ASP A 239 -21.86 13.51 -3.52
C ASP A 239 -21.94 14.16 -4.91
N GLU A 240 -20.83 14.20 -5.65
CA GLU A 240 -20.78 14.73 -7.02
C GLU A 240 -21.56 13.83 -7.99
N ARG A 241 -21.44 12.49 -7.86
CA ARG A 241 -22.22 11.54 -8.69
C ARG A 241 -23.70 11.67 -8.42
N VAL A 242 -24.13 11.80 -7.17
CA VAL A 242 -25.54 12.00 -6.81
C VAL A 242 -26.06 13.32 -7.39
N ALA A 243 -25.31 14.41 -7.20
CA ALA A 243 -25.68 15.73 -7.70
C ALA A 243 -25.79 15.78 -9.24
N ALA A 244 -24.94 15.03 -9.93
CA ALA A 244 -24.94 14.93 -11.41
C ALA A 244 -25.94 13.90 -11.96
N GLY A 245 -26.63 13.12 -11.12
CA GLY A 245 -27.52 12.04 -11.56
C GLY A 245 -26.77 10.82 -12.11
N LEU A 246 -25.48 10.64 -11.73
CA LEU A 246 -24.56 9.60 -12.21
C LEU A 246 -24.30 8.50 -11.17
N ALA A 247 -25.11 8.43 -10.12
CA ALA A 247 -24.99 7.46 -9.04
C ALA A 247 -25.64 6.10 -9.37
N THR A 248 -25.40 5.61 -10.60
CA THR A 248 -25.85 4.28 -11.04
C THR A 248 -24.67 3.57 -11.72
N ILE A 249 -24.31 2.39 -11.22
CA ILE A 249 -23.17 1.61 -11.69
C ILE A 249 -23.71 0.30 -12.28
N ASN A 250 -23.52 0.06 -13.57
CA ASN A 250 -23.97 -1.15 -14.26
C ASN A 250 -25.43 -1.55 -13.93
N GLY A 251 -26.30 -0.52 -13.80
CA GLY A 251 -27.74 -0.69 -13.50
C GLY A 251 -28.08 -0.81 -12.02
N VAL A 252 -27.11 -0.71 -11.12
CA VAL A 252 -27.29 -0.65 -9.65
C VAL A 252 -27.20 0.79 -9.19
N SER A 253 -28.25 1.30 -8.53
CA SER A 253 -28.23 2.64 -7.93
C SER A 253 -27.48 2.62 -6.59
N ILE A 254 -26.60 3.58 -6.42
CA ILE A 254 -25.95 3.87 -5.12
C ILE A 254 -26.38 5.21 -4.56
N ALA A 255 -27.45 5.82 -5.09
CA ALA A 255 -27.89 7.17 -4.72
C ALA A 255 -28.45 7.25 -3.30
N ASP A 256 -29.03 6.19 -2.77
CA ASP A 256 -29.47 6.12 -1.38
C ASP A 256 -28.28 5.79 -0.48
N ARG A 257 -27.89 6.78 0.35
CA ARG A 257 -26.72 6.65 1.23
C ARG A 257 -26.89 5.58 2.31
N VAL A 258 -28.11 5.41 2.83
CA VAL A 258 -28.38 4.46 3.92
C VAL A 258 -28.36 3.04 3.38
N GLU A 259 -29.03 2.83 2.25
CA GLU A 259 -29.03 1.53 1.55
C GLU A 259 -27.60 1.16 1.08
N SER A 260 -26.87 2.11 0.46
CA SER A 260 -25.50 1.92 0.04
C SER A 260 -24.58 1.52 1.20
N LEU A 261 -24.72 2.15 2.38
CA LEU A 261 -23.95 1.80 3.56
C LEU A 261 -24.30 0.41 4.10
N SER A 262 -25.56 0.01 4.03
CA SER A 262 -26.00 -1.33 4.43
C SER A 262 -25.38 -2.41 3.53
N LEU A 263 -25.49 -2.23 2.22
CA LEU A 263 -24.90 -3.14 1.23
C LEU A 263 -23.37 -3.19 1.34
N ALA A 264 -22.74 -2.05 1.55
CA ALA A 264 -21.29 -1.96 1.74
C ALA A 264 -20.83 -2.77 2.97
N ARG A 265 -21.56 -2.69 4.07
CA ARG A 265 -21.29 -3.50 5.27
C ARG A 265 -21.40 -4.99 4.99
N GLU A 266 -22.43 -5.42 4.27
CA GLU A 266 -22.62 -6.82 3.89
C GLU A 266 -21.47 -7.34 3.01
N ILE A 267 -20.95 -6.53 2.09
CA ILE A 267 -19.79 -6.86 1.26
C ILE A 267 -18.54 -7.08 2.13
N VAL A 268 -18.26 -6.14 3.06
CA VAL A 268 -17.11 -6.23 3.95
C VAL A 268 -17.22 -7.45 4.86
N GLU A 269 -18.39 -7.70 5.43
CA GLU A 269 -18.65 -8.84 6.31
C GLU A 269 -18.48 -10.18 5.57
N PHE A 270 -19.04 -10.31 4.37
CA PHE A 270 -18.87 -11.50 3.55
C PHE A 270 -17.39 -11.76 3.23
N ARG A 271 -16.67 -10.73 2.76
CA ARG A 271 -15.23 -10.84 2.46
C ARG A 271 -14.41 -11.21 3.70
N ALA A 272 -14.72 -10.60 4.85
CA ALA A 272 -14.04 -10.90 6.10
C ALA A 272 -14.25 -12.35 6.53
N ASN A 273 -15.47 -12.85 6.45
CA ASN A 273 -15.79 -14.23 6.78
C ASN A 273 -15.02 -15.22 5.89
N HIS A 274 -15.17 -15.05 4.58
CA HIS A 274 -14.53 -15.94 3.61
C HIS A 274 -12.99 -15.93 3.69
N THR A 275 -12.42 -14.75 3.91
CA THR A 275 -10.95 -14.63 4.01
C THR A 275 -10.42 -15.16 5.34
N ALA A 276 -11.12 -14.92 6.46
CA ALA A 276 -10.71 -15.44 7.77
C ALA A 276 -10.68 -16.99 7.78
N GLU A 277 -11.70 -17.64 7.24
CA GLU A 277 -11.74 -19.09 7.08
C GLU A 277 -10.55 -19.60 6.23
N ALA A 278 -10.21 -18.91 5.16
CA ALA A 278 -9.07 -19.25 4.31
C ALA A 278 -7.73 -19.06 5.06
N ILE A 279 -7.60 -18.00 5.86
CA ILE A 279 -6.40 -17.75 6.70
C ILE A 279 -6.24 -18.88 7.73
N GLU A 280 -7.29 -19.22 8.48
CA GLU A 280 -7.25 -20.31 9.46
C GLU A 280 -6.86 -21.64 8.82
N SER A 281 -7.39 -21.93 7.63
CA SER A 281 -7.03 -23.10 6.84
C SER A 281 -5.57 -23.08 6.40
N ALA A 282 -5.07 -21.94 5.94
CA ALA A 282 -3.68 -21.78 5.52
C ALA A 282 -2.71 -21.95 6.69
N ILE A 283 -3.01 -21.38 7.86
CA ILE A 283 -2.21 -21.53 9.08
C ILE A 283 -2.17 -23.00 9.51
N THR A 284 -3.31 -23.67 9.58
CA THR A 284 -3.41 -25.08 9.95
C THR A 284 -2.68 -25.99 8.95
N GLY A 285 -2.69 -25.63 7.68
CA GLY A 285 -2.00 -26.35 6.59
C GLY A 285 -0.50 -26.04 6.46
N GLY A 286 0.09 -25.24 7.37
CA GLY A 286 1.51 -24.89 7.35
C GLY A 286 1.90 -24.01 6.16
N GLY A 287 1.03 -23.11 5.74
CA GLY A 287 1.29 -22.16 4.65
C GLY A 287 1.09 -22.70 3.24
N THR A 288 0.58 -23.93 3.10
CA THR A 288 0.24 -24.49 1.79
C THR A 288 -0.99 -23.78 1.20
N VAL A 289 -0.78 -23.10 0.09
CA VAL A 289 -1.84 -22.46 -0.70
C VAL A 289 -2.76 -23.55 -1.27
N SER A 290 -3.92 -23.73 -0.70
CA SER A 290 -4.96 -24.59 -1.23
C SER A 290 -5.99 -23.76 -2.01
N GLY A 291 -5.67 -23.45 -3.25
CA GLY A 291 -6.65 -22.87 -4.17
C GLY A 291 -6.48 -23.53 -5.53
N PRO A 292 -7.55 -23.76 -6.32
CA PRO A 292 -7.40 -24.24 -7.68
C PRO A 292 -6.57 -23.22 -8.46
N GLU A 293 -5.56 -23.69 -9.21
CA GLU A 293 -4.90 -22.89 -10.23
C GLU A 293 -5.95 -22.37 -11.23
N ARG A 294 -6.63 -21.30 -10.90
CA ARG A 294 -7.35 -20.53 -11.90
C ARG A 294 -6.30 -19.78 -12.69
N GLY A 295 -6.11 -20.22 -13.92
CA GLY A 295 -5.18 -19.59 -14.83
C GLY A 295 -5.38 -18.09 -14.80
N VAL A 296 -4.38 -17.40 -14.29
CA VAL A 296 -4.23 -15.95 -14.44
C VAL A 296 -4.27 -15.71 -15.94
N GLY A 297 -5.31 -15.03 -16.40
CA GLY A 297 -5.39 -14.58 -17.79
C GLY A 297 -4.21 -13.64 -18.03
N THR A 298 -3.11 -14.20 -18.53
CA THR A 298 -1.93 -13.46 -18.93
C THR A 298 -2.29 -12.59 -20.15
N PRO A 299 -2.07 -11.28 -20.09
CA PRO A 299 -1.92 -10.51 -21.30
C PRO A 299 -0.56 -10.87 -21.91
N GLY A 300 -0.53 -11.72 -22.92
CA GLY A 300 0.71 -12.03 -23.65
C GLY A 300 1.04 -13.51 -23.73
N GLY A 301 0.39 -14.19 -24.68
CA GLY A 301 0.51 -15.61 -24.92
C GLY A 301 1.91 -16.11 -25.24
N ARG A 302 2.26 -17.26 -24.68
CA ARG A 302 3.25 -18.18 -25.24
C ARG A 302 2.53 -19.19 -26.13
N ARG A 303 2.94 -19.20 -27.39
CA ARG A 303 2.46 -20.11 -28.43
C ARG A 303 2.75 -21.56 -28.06
N GLY A 304 1.71 -22.34 -27.80
CA GLY A 304 1.73 -23.80 -27.94
C GLY A 304 1.68 -24.16 -29.43
N ARG A 305 2.64 -24.95 -29.88
CA ARG A 305 2.69 -25.54 -31.24
C ARG A 305 1.63 -26.64 -31.34
N GLY A 306 0.74 -26.52 -32.35
CA GLY A 306 0.04 -27.65 -32.92
C GLY A 306 -1.45 -27.43 -33.11
N GLY A 307 -1.89 -27.18 -34.37
CA GLY A 307 -3.30 -27.21 -34.78
C GLY A 307 -3.58 -26.29 -35.95
N ARG A 308 -3.55 -26.82 -37.20
CA ARG A 308 -4.05 -26.14 -38.39
C ARG A 308 -5.57 -25.98 -38.26
N GLY A 309 -6.07 -24.76 -38.40
CA GLY A 309 -7.46 -24.57 -38.79
C GLY A 309 -8.20 -23.47 -38.01
N ALA A 310 -8.68 -22.51 -38.76
CA ALA A 310 -9.51 -21.35 -38.47
C ALA A 310 -8.70 -20.09 -38.12
N ARG A 311 -8.63 -19.17 -39.05
CA ARG A 311 -8.26 -17.76 -38.80
C ARG A 311 -9.23 -17.23 -37.77
N ARG A 312 -8.72 -16.90 -36.54
CA ARG A 312 -9.43 -16.02 -35.62
C ARG A 312 -9.71 -14.72 -36.39
N PRO A 313 -10.92 -14.12 -36.26
CA PRO A 313 -11.13 -12.78 -36.76
C PRO A 313 -10.02 -11.88 -36.21
N GLU A 314 -9.40 -11.10 -37.06
CA GLU A 314 -8.41 -10.10 -36.69
C GLU A 314 -9.08 -9.19 -35.67
N GLN A 315 -8.56 -9.18 -34.43
CA GLN A 315 -9.02 -8.21 -33.45
C GLN A 315 -8.72 -6.81 -33.99
N PRO A 316 -9.70 -5.91 -34.02
CA PRO A 316 -9.46 -4.54 -34.47
C PRO A 316 -8.25 -3.98 -33.70
N ALA A 317 -7.37 -3.26 -34.39
CA ALA A 317 -6.26 -2.56 -33.75
C ALA A 317 -6.80 -1.70 -32.61
N ALA A 318 -6.12 -1.72 -31.45
CA ALA A 318 -6.49 -0.90 -30.31
C ALA A 318 -6.57 0.57 -30.71
N ASP A 319 -7.53 1.31 -30.16
CA ASP A 319 -7.61 2.75 -30.39
C ASP A 319 -6.35 3.40 -29.77
N PRO A 320 -5.58 4.20 -30.55
CA PRO A 320 -4.36 4.83 -30.03
C PRO A 320 -4.62 5.83 -28.90
N ARG A 321 -5.87 6.21 -28.64
CA ARG A 321 -6.28 7.06 -27.52
C ARG A 321 -6.54 6.25 -26.24
N THR A 322 -6.50 4.92 -26.32
CA THR A 322 -6.74 4.04 -25.17
C THR A 322 -5.67 4.24 -24.11
N MET A 323 -6.11 4.36 -22.87
CA MET A 323 -5.27 4.49 -21.70
C MET A 323 -5.59 3.40 -20.67
N GLY A 324 -4.60 3.02 -19.88
CA GLY A 324 -4.76 2.07 -18.78
C GLY A 324 -5.24 0.70 -19.21
N GLY A 325 -6.15 0.14 -18.44
CA GLY A 325 -6.74 -1.18 -18.69
C GLY A 325 -7.93 -1.18 -19.64
N GLY A 326 -8.44 0.00 -20.01
CA GLY A 326 -9.66 0.14 -20.81
C GLY A 326 -9.40 0.42 -22.28
N ASN A 327 -10.39 0.10 -23.10
CA ASN A 327 -10.39 0.39 -24.51
C ASN A 327 -11.33 1.58 -24.79
N CYS A 328 -10.82 2.60 -25.43
CA CYS A 328 -11.57 3.80 -25.83
C CYS A 328 -12.80 3.50 -26.67
N ARG A 329 -12.80 2.39 -27.43
CA ARG A 329 -13.97 1.96 -28.24
C ARG A 329 -15.08 1.36 -27.39
N ASP A 330 -14.72 0.74 -26.27
CA ASP A 330 -15.69 0.07 -25.41
C ASP A 330 -16.35 1.07 -24.46
N ASN A 331 -15.58 2.06 -23.99
CA ASN A 331 -16.10 3.14 -23.18
C ASN A 331 -15.29 4.42 -23.41
N GLU A 332 -15.98 5.54 -23.68
CA GLU A 332 -15.35 6.84 -23.96
C GLU A 332 -14.51 7.37 -22.77
N TYR A 333 -14.84 6.99 -21.53
CA TYR A 333 -14.08 7.39 -20.35
C TYR A 333 -12.73 6.67 -20.22
N ASN A 334 -12.39 5.76 -21.11
CA ASN A 334 -11.04 5.25 -21.29
C ASN A 334 -10.21 6.08 -22.28
N CYS A 335 -10.82 7.07 -22.95
CA CYS A 335 -10.15 7.90 -23.93
C CYS A 335 -9.42 9.07 -23.26
N SER A 336 -8.20 9.34 -23.70
CA SER A 336 -7.38 10.44 -23.17
C SER A 336 -7.97 11.85 -23.38
N ASP A 337 -8.83 12.00 -24.41
CA ASP A 337 -9.43 13.26 -24.85
C ASP A 337 -10.87 13.46 -24.36
N THR A 338 -11.49 12.48 -23.71
CA THR A 338 -12.84 12.64 -23.15
C THR A 338 -12.83 13.60 -21.96
N PRO A 339 -13.75 14.58 -21.95
CA PRO A 339 -13.87 15.49 -20.80
C PRO A 339 -14.20 14.74 -19.51
N ASN A 340 -13.66 15.22 -18.39
CA ASN A 340 -14.03 14.71 -17.08
C ASN A 340 -15.52 14.98 -16.83
N PRO A 341 -16.35 13.99 -16.53
CA PRO A 341 -17.79 14.18 -16.32
C PRO A 341 -18.13 14.81 -14.97
N LEU A 342 -17.20 14.86 -14.05
CA LEU A 342 -17.35 15.46 -12.73
C LEU A 342 -16.49 16.72 -12.60
N PRO A 343 -16.87 17.66 -11.71
CA PRO A 343 -16.01 18.80 -11.37
C PRO A 343 -14.67 18.31 -10.79
N ALA A 344 -13.59 19.07 -10.99
CA ALA A 344 -12.28 18.74 -10.45
C ALA A 344 -12.36 18.55 -8.91
N THR A 345 -11.64 17.57 -8.40
CA THR A 345 -11.52 17.36 -6.95
C THR A 345 -10.73 18.49 -6.30
N ASP A 346 -11.05 18.80 -5.04
CA ASP A 346 -10.26 19.72 -4.21
C ASP A 346 -9.01 19.07 -3.58
N SER A 347 -8.83 17.76 -3.74
CA SER A 347 -7.68 17.07 -3.21
C SER A 347 -6.40 17.38 -3.99
N VAL A 348 -5.28 17.40 -3.26
CA VAL A 348 -3.92 17.43 -3.83
C VAL A 348 -3.24 16.07 -3.77
N TRP A 349 -3.92 15.02 -3.27
CA TRP A 349 -3.38 13.68 -3.13
C TRP A 349 -3.72 12.82 -4.35
N LEU A 350 -2.71 12.26 -5.01
CA LEU A 350 -2.88 11.40 -6.18
C LEU A 350 -3.85 10.24 -5.89
N GLU A 351 -3.71 9.63 -4.73
CA GLU A 351 -4.53 8.48 -4.32
C GLU A 351 -6.01 8.81 -4.10
N GLU A 352 -6.37 10.10 -4.01
CA GLU A 352 -7.75 10.59 -3.86
C GLU A 352 -8.33 11.15 -5.18
N MET A 353 -7.50 11.30 -6.19
CA MET A 353 -7.89 11.77 -7.52
C MET A 353 -8.32 10.59 -8.39
N THR A 354 -9.25 10.83 -9.31
CA THR A 354 -9.44 9.92 -10.44
C THR A 354 -8.30 10.11 -11.45
N TRP A 355 -8.09 9.16 -12.36
CA TRP A 355 -7.06 9.33 -13.39
C TRP A 355 -7.31 10.57 -14.28
N MET A 356 -8.60 10.90 -14.50
CA MET A 356 -8.97 12.11 -15.26
C MET A 356 -8.65 13.38 -14.48
N ASP A 357 -8.83 13.40 -13.16
CA ASP A 357 -8.41 14.54 -12.33
C ASP A 357 -6.89 14.75 -12.42
N VAL A 358 -6.11 13.67 -12.39
CA VAL A 358 -4.63 13.77 -12.53
C VAL A 358 -4.25 14.27 -13.91
N ARG A 359 -4.86 13.76 -14.98
CA ARG A 359 -4.66 14.25 -16.35
C ARG A 359 -4.93 15.74 -16.44
N ASP A 360 -6.09 16.17 -15.94
CA ASP A 360 -6.53 17.56 -16.03
C ASP A 360 -5.64 18.48 -15.16
N ALA A 361 -5.17 17.99 -14.01
CA ALA A 361 -4.21 18.69 -13.17
C ALA A 361 -2.86 18.91 -13.88
N LEU A 362 -2.34 17.90 -14.59
CA LEU A 362 -1.14 18.00 -15.39
C LEU A 362 -1.31 19.00 -16.55
N ILE A 363 -2.46 18.96 -17.25
CA ILE A 363 -2.80 19.93 -18.33
C ILE A 363 -2.89 21.34 -17.75
N ALA A 364 -3.43 21.52 -16.54
CA ALA A 364 -3.49 22.80 -15.85
C ALA A 364 -2.14 23.28 -15.29
N GLY A 365 -1.06 22.52 -15.48
CA GLY A 365 0.30 22.91 -15.09
C GLY A 365 0.75 22.43 -13.71
N LYS A 366 0.02 21.52 -13.05
CA LYS A 366 0.48 20.86 -11.82
C LYS A 366 1.50 19.80 -12.17
N THR A 367 2.75 20.22 -12.39
CA THR A 367 3.85 19.36 -12.87
C THR A 367 4.89 19.02 -11.82
N THR A 368 4.62 19.34 -10.55
CA THR A 368 5.45 18.96 -9.41
C THR A 368 4.78 17.83 -8.62
N ALA A 369 5.49 16.75 -8.37
CA ALA A 369 5.04 15.67 -7.51
C ALA A 369 5.91 15.63 -6.24
N ILE A 370 5.26 15.52 -5.07
CA ILE A 370 5.93 15.40 -3.78
C ILE A 370 5.79 13.97 -3.30
N ILE A 371 6.89 13.27 -3.14
CA ILE A 371 6.97 11.92 -2.55
C ILE A 371 7.33 12.08 -1.08
N SER A 372 6.40 11.68 -0.21
CA SER A 372 6.58 11.75 1.25
C SER A 372 6.99 10.40 1.81
N THR A 373 8.03 10.36 2.66
CA THR A 373 8.50 9.14 3.33
C THR A 373 8.31 9.26 4.84
N GLY A 374 7.47 8.39 5.39
CA GLY A 374 7.09 8.37 6.79
C GLY A 374 7.98 7.46 7.64
N GLY A 375 7.38 6.46 8.23
CA GLY A 375 8.02 5.44 9.05
C GLY A 375 7.06 4.83 10.07
N ILE A 376 7.39 3.63 10.51
CA ILE A 376 6.70 2.90 11.58
C ILE A 376 7.74 2.60 12.64
N GLU A 377 7.75 3.38 13.72
CA GLU A 377 8.78 3.35 14.76
C GLU A 377 8.20 3.57 16.16
N PRO A 378 8.93 3.26 17.24
CA PRO A 378 8.50 3.53 18.61
C PRO A 378 8.55 5.04 18.91
N ASN A 379 7.48 5.57 19.49
CA ASN A 379 7.36 6.98 19.85
C ASN A 379 6.92 7.16 21.32
N GLY A 380 7.44 6.30 22.21
CA GLY A 380 7.00 6.22 23.60
C GLY A 380 5.57 5.68 23.73
N PRO A 381 4.93 5.85 24.90
CA PRO A 381 3.59 5.31 25.17
C PRO A 381 2.44 6.23 24.73
N TRP A 382 2.75 7.41 24.17
CA TRP A 382 1.77 8.46 23.92
C TRP A 382 1.46 8.66 22.44
N LEU A 383 2.40 8.33 21.56
CA LEU A 383 2.26 8.52 20.13
C LEU A 383 2.28 7.16 19.41
N VAL A 384 1.45 7.04 18.41
CA VAL A 384 1.35 5.84 17.58
C VAL A 384 2.63 5.61 16.78
N THR A 385 2.89 4.35 16.42
CA THR A 385 4.09 3.98 15.65
C THR A 385 4.14 4.68 14.28
N GLY A 386 2.99 4.93 13.65
CA GLY A 386 2.87 5.65 12.38
C GLY A 386 2.84 7.18 12.48
N LYS A 387 3.36 7.78 13.55
CA LYS A 387 3.38 9.24 13.80
C LYS A 387 3.76 10.06 12.58
N HIS A 388 4.79 9.65 11.85
CA HIS A 388 5.32 10.38 10.69
C HIS A 388 4.30 10.52 9.56
N ASN A 389 3.41 9.53 9.41
CA ASN A 389 2.39 9.54 8.35
C ASN A 389 1.37 10.65 8.59
N TYR A 390 0.98 10.89 9.86
CA TYR A 390 0.09 11.98 10.23
C TYR A 390 0.73 13.35 10.02
N VAL A 391 2.01 13.49 10.40
CA VAL A 391 2.78 14.73 10.17
C VAL A 391 2.87 15.03 8.68
N LEU A 392 3.24 14.06 7.88
CA LEU A 392 3.41 14.23 6.44
C LEU A 392 2.07 14.45 5.71
N ARG A 393 1.00 13.84 6.18
CA ARG A 393 -0.33 14.06 5.62
C ARG A 393 -0.72 15.53 5.66
N ALA A 394 -0.52 16.17 6.82
CA ALA A 394 -0.81 17.60 6.99
C ALA A 394 0.19 18.49 6.23
N ASN A 395 1.48 18.18 6.32
CA ASN A 395 2.51 19.04 5.73
C ASN A 395 2.56 18.97 4.20
N CYS A 396 2.44 17.78 3.59
CA CYS A 396 2.42 17.67 2.13
C CYS A 396 1.21 18.41 1.53
N ASP A 397 0.03 18.26 2.12
CA ASP A 397 -1.17 18.99 1.71
C ASP A 397 -0.92 20.52 1.72
N ALA A 398 -0.44 21.05 2.84
CA ALA A 398 -0.15 22.47 2.98
C ALA A 398 0.92 22.97 2.01
N ILE A 399 1.98 22.19 1.78
CA ILE A 399 3.06 22.51 0.84
C ILE A 399 2.53 22.52 -0.60
N ALA A 400 1.79 21.48 -1.01
CA ALA A 400 1.26 21.37 -2.36
C ALA A 400 0.28 22.51 -2.68
N ARG A 401 -0.62 22.83 -1.74
CA ARG A 401 -1.55 23.97 -1.89
C ARG A 401 -0.82 25.30 -1.96
N LYS A 402 0.23 25.50 -1.15
CA LYS A 402 1.02 26.73 -1.17
C LYS A 402 1.83 26.90 -2.45
N LEU A 403 2.37 25.83 -3.00
CA LEU A 403 3.05 25.83 -4.30
C LEU A 403 2.11 26.07 -5.47
N GLY A 404 0.86 25.59 -5.38
CA GLY A 404 -0.17 25.74 -6.39
C GLY A 404 -0.01 24.85 -7.64
N ASN A 405 1.21 24.41 -7.95
CA ASN A 405 1.54 23.56 -9.09
C ASN A 405 1.98 22.16 -8.69
N ALA A 406 1.68 21.73 -7.46
CA ALA A 406 2.12 20.45 -6.92
C ALA A 406 0.95 19.52 -6.56
N VAL A 407 1.25 18.22 -6.55
CA VAL A 407 0.41 17.15 -6.00
C VAL A 407 1.25 16.30 -5.05
N CYS A 408 0.59 15.65 -4.08
CA CYS A 408 1.20 14.70 -3.17
C CYS A 408 1.01 13.27 -3.71
N ALA A 409 2.09 12.54 -3.87
CA ALA A 409 2.04 11.08 -4.02
C ALA A 409 1.60 10.44 -2.70
N PRO A 410 1.13 9.18 -2.71
CA PRO A 410 0.86 8.44 -1.48
C PRO A 410 2.06 8.46 -0.54
N ILE A 411 1.82 8.53 0.77
CA ILE A 411 2.90 8.46 1.75
C ILE A 411 3.47 7.05 1.75
N PHE A 412 4.80 6.93 1.61
CA PHE A 412 5.53 5.69 1.83
C PHE A 412 5.78 5.52 3.32
N GLU A 413 5.00 4.63 3.93
CA GLU A 413 4.99 4.40 5.36
C GLU A 413 6.11 3.46 5.82
N LEU A 414 6.71 2.72 4.87
CA LEU A 414 7.74 1.71 5.11
C LEU A 414 9.09 2.26 4.64
N VAL A 415 10.03 2.38 5.56
CA VAL A 415 11.32 3.04 5.39
C VAL A 415 12.39 2.37 6.27
N PRO A 416 13.68 2.69 6.15
CA PRO A 416 14.69 2.18 7.04
C PRO A 416 14.56 2.76 8.47
N GLU A 417 14.18 1.90 9.44
CA GLU A 417 14.06 2.27 10.86
C GLU A 417 15.10 1.56 11.74
N GLY A 418 15.95 0.75 11.14
CA GLY A 418 17.02 0.01 11.80
C GLY A 418 17.33 -1.29 11.10
N GLY A 419 18.38 -1.98 11.54
CA GLY A 419 18.71 -3.32 11.05
C GLY A 419 17.63 -4.32 11.44
N ILE A 420 17.16 -5.11 10.49
CA ILE A 420 16.12 -6.12 10.71
C ILE A 420 16.75 -7.32 11.43
N GLU A 421 17.85 -7.84 10.90
CA GLU A 421 18.57 -8.98 11.45
C GLU A 421 20.09 -8.78 11.24
N PRO A 422 20.89 -8.66 12.34
CA PRO A 422 20.45 -8.55 13.75
C PRO A 422 19.69 -7.23 14.01
N GLN A 423 18.69 -7.30 14.91
CA GLN A 423 17.89 -6.12 15.25
C GLN A 423 18.74 -4.98 15.81
N SER A 424 18.59 -3.79 15.23
CA SER A 424 19.24 -2.57 15.69
C SER A 424 18.34 -1.35 15.51
N GLY A 425 18.70 -0.24 16.13
CA GLY A 425 17.88 0.98 16.07
C GLY A 425 16.46 0.72 16.58
N HIS A 426 15.48 1.27 15.91
CA HIS A 426 14.07 1.17 16.27
C HIS A 426 13.50 -0.26 16.14
N MET A 427 14.13 -1.12 15.33
CA MET A 427 13.75 -2.55 15.22
C MET A 427 13.83 -3.34 16.52
N ARG A 428 14.37 -2.78 17.59
CA ARG A 428 14.35 -3.39 18.93
C ARG A 428 13.00 -3.27 19.64
N SER A 429 12.12 -2.40 19.14
CA SER A 429 10.80 -2.15 19.74
C SER A 429 9.71 -2.84 18.93
N PRO A 430 8.80 -3.59 19.57
CA PRO A 430 7.65 -4.19 18.91
C PRO A 430 6.85 -3.20 18.06
N GLY A 431 6.37 -3.65 16.93
CA GLY A 431 5.56 -2.86 16.00
C GLY A 431 6.36 -1.99 15.03
N THR A 432 7.69 -1.90 15.18
CA THR A 432 8.54 -1.26 14.16
C THR A 432 8.58 -2.10 12.88
N ILE A 433 8.45 -1.47 11.74
CA ILE A 433 8.60 -2.14 10.44
C ILE A 433 9.66 -1.40 9.64
N SER A 434 10.72 -2.10 9.25
CA SER A 434 11.88 -1.52 8.58
C SER A 434 12.09 -2.11 7.20
N LEU A 435 12.57 -1.30 6.28
CA LEU A 435 13.12 -1.75 5.00
C LEU A 435 14.65 -1.71 5.06
N ARG A 436 15.30 -2.57 4.27
CA ARG A 436 16.71 -2.40 3.96
C ARG A 436 16.89 -1.15 3.08
N GLN A 437 18.05 -0.52 3.18
CA GLN A 437 18.36 0.70 2.45
C GLN A 437 18.17 0.54 0.93
N GLU A 438 18.68 -0.57 0.37
CA GLU A 438 18.55 -0.86 -1.05
C GLU A 438 17.11 -1.09 -1.50
N THR A 439 16.26 -1.69 -0.66
CA THR A 439 14.82 -1.87 -0.93
C THR A 439 14.12 -0.51 -0.95
N PHE A 440 14.42 0.34 0.01
CA PHE A 440 13.87 1.69 0.09
C PHE A 440 14.25 2.56 -1.12
N GLU A 441 15.54 2.56 -1.50
CA GLU A 441 16.03 3.31 -2.67
C GLU A 441 15.41 2.79 -3.98
N ALA A 442 15.26 1.48 -4.12
CA ALA A 442 14.58 0.90 -5.28
C ALA A 442 13.10 1.32 -5.36
N MET A 443 12.39 1.32 -4.22
CA MET A 443 11.00 1.75 -4.12
C MET A 443 10.85 3.23 -4.51
N LEU A 444 11.70 4.12 -3.99
CA LEU A 444 11.69 5.54 -4.35
C LEU A 444 12.01 5.77 -5.83
N THR A 445 12.95 4.98 -6.37
CA THR A 445 13.33 5.05 -7.79
C THR A 445 12.14 4.68 -8.67
N ASP A 446 11.45 3.59 -8.39
CA ASP A 446 10.28 3.15 -9.16
C ASP A 446 9.13 4.17 -9.10
N ALA A 447 8.87 4.72 -7.91
CA ALA A 447 7.87 5.76 -7.71
C ALA A 447 8.19 7.03 -8.51
N ALA A 448 9.43 7.51 -8.44
CA ALA A 448 9.87 8.70 -9.16
C ALA A 448 9.82 8.50 -10.69
N HIS A 449 10.25 7.33 -11.19
CA HIS A 449 10.14 6.98 -12.61
C HIS A 449 8.67 6.94 -13.06
N SER A 450 7.76 6.35 -12.28
CA SER A 450 6.33 6.32 -12.61
C SER A 450 5.77 7.73 -12.79
N LEU A 451 6.06 8.63 -11.87
CA LEU A 451 5.60 10.02 -11.94
C LEU A 451 6.23 10.79 -13.12
N LYS A 452 7.53 10.60 -13.38
CA LYS A 452 8.19 11.18 -14.55
C LYS A 452 7.53 10.74 -15.86
N MET A 453 7.23 9.45 -16.00
CA MET A 453 6.61 8.90 -17.21
C MET A 453 5.20 9.45 -17.47
N HIS A 454 4.52 9.98 -16.46
CA HIS A 454 3.24 10.68 -16.60
C HIS A 454 3.37 12.18 -16.88
N GLY A 455 4.58 12.73 -16.94
CA GLY A 455 4.83 14.13 -17.31
C GLY A 455 5.06 15.07 -16.13
N PHE A 456 5.23 14.56 -14.91
CA PHE A 456 5.73 15.38 -13.81
C PHE A 456 7.20 15.77 -14.10
N LYS A 457 7.48 17.06 -14.01
CA LYS A 457 8.78 17.66 -14.35
C LYS A 457 9.68 17.81 -13.11
N ASN A 458 9.06 18.02 -11.97
CA ASN A 458 9.76 18.16 -10.69
C ASN A 458 9.27 17.05 -9.77
N ILE A 459 10.19 16.27 -9.24
CA ILE A 459 9.91 15.22 -8.24
C ILE A 459 10.71 15.58 -7.00
N ILE A 460 9.99 15.80 -5.89
CA ILE A 460 10.56 16.28 -4.64
C ILE A 460 10.35 15.20 -3.59
N PHE A 461 11.42 14.78 -2.93
CA PHE A 461 11.34 13.92 -1.76
C PHE A 461 11.28 14.75 -0.49
N ILE A 462 10.36 14.41 0.41
CA ILE A 462 10.32 14.94 1.77
C ILE A 462 10.21 13.78 2.76
N GLY A 463 10.94 13.85 3.86
CA GLY A 463 10.94 12.79 4.88
C GLY A 463 10.94 13.36 6.28
N ASP A 464 10.16 12.74 7.17
CA ASP A 464 10.00 13.16 8.57
C ASP A 464 10.85 12.32 9.54
N SER A 465 11.49 11.24 9.10
CA SER A 465 12.44 10.43 9.88
C SER A 465 13.88 10.68 9.45
N GLY A 466 14.81 10.65 10.43
CA GLY A 466 16.24 10.79 10.16
C GLY A 466 16.83 9.67 9.31
N GLY A 467 16.30 8.45 9.42
CA GLY A 467 16.72 7.27 8.67
C GLY A 467 16.46 7.37 7.16
N ASN A 468 15.53 8.21 6.74
CA ASN A 468 15.12 8.34 5.34
C ASN A 468 16.04 9.25 4.53
N GLN A 469 16.78 10.17 5.19
CA GLN A 469 17.44 11.29 4.54
C GLN A 469 18.50 10.84 3.53
N SER A 470 19.35 9.87 3.91
CA SER A 470 20.43 9.40 3.02
C SER A 470 19.88 8.71 1.77
N GLY A 471 18.88 7.82 1.91
CA GLY A 471 18.27 7.12 0.77
C GLY A 471 17.58 8.08 -0.20
N MET A 472 16.83 9.05 0.32
CA MET A 472 16.22 10.08 -0.52
C MET A 472 17.26 10.90 -1.28
N ALA A 473 18.36 11.30 -0.61
CA ALA A 473 19.43 12.05 -1.24
C ALA A 473 20.13 11.24 -2.34
N ASN A 474 20.47 9.97 -2.06
CA ASN A 474 21.11 9.08 -3.03
C ASN A 474 20.23 8.91 -4.29
N VAL A 475 18.93 8.68 -4.11
CA VAL A 475 18.01 8.52 -5.25
C VAL A 475 17.85 9.83 -6.01
N ALA A 476 17.72 10.96 -5.30
CA ALA A 476 17.59 12.28 -5.94
C ALA A 476 18.82 12.62 -6.79
N GLU A 477 20.05 12.39 -6.27
CA GLU A 477 21.29 12.62 -7.00
C GLU A 477 21.40 11.70 -8.22
N ALA A 478 21.14 10.40 -8.06
CA ALA A 478 21.21 9.42 -9.14
C ALA A 478 20.24 9.75 -10.28
N LEU A 479 18.98 10.04 -9.93
CA LEU A 479 17.95 10.35 -10.93
C LEU A 479 18.18 11.72 -11.58
N SER A 480 18.66 12.73 -10.85
CA SER A 480 19.01 14.03 -11.42
C SER A 480 20.16 13.90 -12.43
N ALA A 481 21.17 13.08 -12.12
CA ALA A 481 22.27 12.82 -13.05
C ALA A 481 21.81 12.04 -14.30
N GLN A 482 20.83 11.14 -14.15
CA GLN A 482 20.29 10.34 -15.26
C GLN A 482 19.37 11.16 -16.17
N TRP A 483 18.61 12.08 -15.61
CA TRP A 483 17.56 12.81 -16.35
C TRP A 483 18.01 14.16 -16.90
N GLY A 484 19.11 14.71 -16.45
CA GLY A 484 19.70 15.98 -16.89
C GLY A 484 19.13 17.16 -16.13
#